data_350286fb4f9b55030c09a07fc464a866
#
_entry.id   350286fb4f9b55030c09a07fc464a866
#
_cell.length_a   1.000
_cell.length_b   1.000
_cell.length_c   1.000
_cell.angle_alpha   90.00
_cell.angle_beta   90.00
_cell.angle_gamma   90.00
#
_symmetry.space_group_name_H-M   'P 1'
#
loop_
_entity.id
_entity.type
_entity.pdbx_description
1 polymer ?
#
loop_
_entity_poly.entity_id
_entity_poly.type
_entity_poly.pdbx_seq_one_letter_code
_entity_poly.pdbx_strand_id
1 'polypeptide(L)'
;MIIIKDKKDSIAKIEQMGLNHFPQEVFDVDDKVAIQEFFEKYPADEYVLRSTNKAKGQYFYVKSFEQALQHIDQFEEEVTVSVSMNYYKDCIVLLGDIVVKRDGTSEYVDITARDDEEANHRNIYTEPKYNMHASLEEDKLWRIPGFSKLMRYISEHELYNVILEFVVYDCKVGVNKENVVIIEARTGY
;
A
#
# COMPACT_ATOMS: atom_id res chain seq x y z
N MET A 1 12.20 -16.99 -4.94
CA MET A 1 11.63 -15.75 -5.58
C MET A 1 10.17 -15.66 -5.21
N ILE A 2 9.76 -14.55 -4.61
CA ILE A 2 8.35 -14.28 -4.28
C ILE A 2 7.65 -13.85 -5.57
N ILE A 3 6.49 -14.46 -5.88
CA ILE A 3 5.65 -14.06 -7.01
C ILE A 3 4.34 -13.53 -6.44
N ILE A 4 3.96 -12.33 -6.85
CA ILE A 4 2.70 -11.67 -6.49
C ILE A 4 1.93 -11.45 -7.78
N LYS A 5 0.82 -12.17 -7.94
CA LYS A 5 0.07 -12.27 -9.20
C LYS A 5 -0.91 -11.11 -9.38
N ASP A 6 -1.58 -10.74 -8.31
CA ASP A 6 -2.66 -9.77 -8.32
C ASP A 6 -2.80 -9.08 -6.94
N LYS A 7 -3.79 -8.24 -6.78
CA LYS A 7 -4.05 -7.48 -5.56
C LYS A 7 -4.43 -8.37 -4.37
N LYS A 8 -5.20 -9.43 -4.60
CA LYS A 8 -5.60 -10.38 -3.57
C LYS A 8 -4.36 -11.10 -3.00
N ASP A 9 -3.48 -11.55 -3.89
CA ASP A 9 -2.20 -12.19 -3.51
C ASP A 9 -1.29 -11.19 -2.78
N SER A 10 -1.27 -9.91 -3.19
CA SER A 10 -0.56 -8.83 -2.50
C SER A 10 -1.02 -8.67 -1.04
N ILE A 11 -2.32 -8.58 -0.81
CA ILE A 11 -2.91 -8.45 0.53
C ILE A 11 -2.51 -9.64 1.39
N ALA A 12 -2.73 -10.85 0.90
CA ALA A 12 -2.41 -12.09 1.62
C ALA A 12 -0.91 -12.18 1.98
N LYS A 13 -0.02 -11.76 1.08
CA LYS A 13 1.42 -11.76 1.31
C LYS A 13 1.85 -10.72 2.35
N ILE A 14 1.32 -9.49 2.27
CA ILE A 14 1.59 -8.43 3.24
C ILE A 14 1.20 -8.88 4.66
N GLU A 15 0.03 -9.49 4.82
CA GLU A 15 -0.43 -10.04 6.09
C GLU A 15 0.43 -11.21 6.58
N GLN A 16 0.71 -12.19 5.71
CA GLN A 16 1.53 -13.36 6.04
C GLN A 16 2.92 -12.97 6.53
N MET A 17 3.50 -11.94 5.95
CA MET A 17 4.82 -11.40 6.33
C MET A 17 4.76 -10.50 7.57
N GLY A 18 3.58 -10.17 8.08
CA GLY A 18 3.42 -9.25 9.21
C GLY A 18 3.91 -7.83 8.93
N LEU A 19 3.94 -7.41 7.66
CA LEU A 19 4.28 -6.04 7.31
C LEU A 19 3.22 -5.08 7.85
N ASN A 20 3.61 -3.88 8.23
CA ASN A 20 2.64 -2.89 8.67
C ASN A 20 1.79 -2.41 7.49
N HIS A 21 0.48 -2.53 7.61
CA HIS A 21 -0.50 -2.14 6.59
C HIS A 21 -1.75 -1.58 7.25
N PHE A 22 -2.65 -0.96 6.49
CA PHE A 22 -4.00 -0.69 6.97
C PHE A 22 -4.85 -1.96 6.89
N PRO A 23 -5.86 -2.13 7.77
CA PRO A 23 -6.84 -3.20 7.65
C PRO A 23 -7.43 -3.22 6.25
N GLN A 24 -7.39 -4.39 5.60
CA GLN A 24 -7.97 -4.61 4.27
C GLN A 24 -8.29 -6.08 4.08
N GLU A 25 -9.39 -6.36 3.42
CA GLU A 25 -9.84 -7.72 3.10
C GLU A 25 -10.53 -7.75 1.73
N VAL A 26 -10.55 -8.93 1.11
CA VAL A 26 -11.28 -9.19 -0.14
C VAL A 26 -12.53 -9.99 0.19
N PHE A 27 -13.66 -9.50 -0.27
CA PHE A 27 -14.98 -10.10 -0.05
C PHE A 27 -15.65 -10.44 -1.37
N ASP A 28 -16.45 -11.50 -1.34
CA ASP A 28 -17.49 -11.69 -2.33
C ASP A 28 -18.51 -10.55 -2.23
N VAL A 29 -18.94 -9.99 -3.35
CA VAL A 29 -19.90 -8.86 -3.36
C VAL A 29 -21.25 -9.24 -2.75
N ASP A 30 -21.61 -10.53 -2.73
CA ASP A 30 -22.85 -11.03 -2.14
C ASP A 30 -22.73 -11.23 -0.62
N ASP A 31 -21.52 -11.31 -0.05
CA ASP A 31 -21.33 -11.50 1.39
C ASP A 31 -21.39 -10.17 2.17
N LYS A 32 -22.57 -9.56 2.15
CA LYS A 32 -22.82 -8.28 2.83
C LYS A 32 -22.61 -8.39 4.35
N VAL A 33 -22.75 -9.57 4.93
CA VAL A 33 -22.58 -9.81 6.38
C VAL A 33 -21.10 -9.68 6.74
N ALA A 34 -20.21 -10.38 6.02
CA ALA A 34 -18.79 -10.31 6.26
C ALA A 34 -18.24 -8.89 6.01
N ILE A 35 -18.78 -8.20 4.99
CA ILE A 35 -18.40 -6.79 4.73
C ILE A 35 -18.83 -5.91 5.92
N GLN A 36 -20.04 -6.06 6.46
CA GLN A 36 -20.49 -5.31 7.64
C GLN A 36 -19.59 -5.57 8.85
N GLU A 37 -19.26 -6.84 9.11
CA GLU A 37 -18.35 -7.22 10.19
C GLU A 37 -16.98 -6.56 10.10
N PHE A 38 -16.47 -6.34 8.86
CA PHE A 38 -15.22 -5.61 8.64
C PHE A 38 -15.34 -4.15 9.13
N PHE A 39 -16.43 -3.44 8.80
CA PHE A 39 -16.65 -2.06 9.26
C PHE A 39 -16.77 -1.97 10.78
N GLU A 40 -17.42 -2.95 11.40
CA GLU A 40 -17.57 -3.02 12.88
C GLU A 40 -16.24 -3.34 13.57
N LYS A 41 -15.43 -4.21 12.98
CA LYS A 41 -14.12 -4.63 13.51
C LYS A 41 -13.06 -3.55 13.40
N TYR A 42 -13.10 -2.76 12.34
CA TYR A 42 -12.10 -1.74 12.03
C TYR A 42 -12.74 -0.35 11.85
N PRO A 43 -13.26 0.27 12.94
CA PRO A 43 -13.92 1.56 12.84
C PRO A 43 -12.95 2.64 12.37
N ALA A 44 -13.34 3.37 11.34
CA ALA A 44 -12.58 4.46 10.74
C ALA A 44 -13.53 5.51 10.13
N ASP A 45 -13.03 6.72 9.90
CA ASP A 45 -13.84 7.81 9.31
C ASP A 45 -14.00 7.69 7.79
N GLU A 46 -13.14 6.89 7.15
CA GLU A 46 -13.18 6.66 5.70
C GLU A 46 -12.61 5.29 5.33
N TYR A 47 -13.25 4.67 4.37
CA TYR A 47 -12.85 3.41 3.77
C TYR A 47 -12.76 3.53 2.25
N VAL A 48 -12.04 2.60 1.63
CA VAL A 48 -11.94 2.48 0.17
C VAL A 48 -12.48 1.12 -0.27
N LEU A 49 -13.45 1.14 -1.16
CA LEU A 49 -13.87 -0.03 -1.94
C LEU A 49 -13.09 -0.03 -3.24
N ARG A 50 -12.49 -1.16 -3.61
CA ARG A 50 -11.68 -1.27 -4.84
C ARG A 50 -11.95 -2.58 -5.55
N SER A 51 -11.91 -2.57 -6.90
CA SER A 51 -11.92 -3.81 -7.68
C SER A 51 -10.63 -4.61 -7.43
N THR A 52 -10.76 -5.93 -7.34
CA THR A 52 -9.64 -6.88 -7.32
C THR A 52 -9.01 -7.04 -8.70
N ASN A 53 -9.82 -6.85 -9.76
CA ASN A 53 -9.38 -6.99 -11.14
C ASN A 53 -8.69 -5.72 -11.65
N LYS A 54 -7.46 -5.87 -12.16
CA LYS A 54 -6.64 -4.76 -12.71
C LYS A 54 -7.28 -4.03 -13.90
N ALA A 55 -8.18 -4.69 -14.64
CA ALA A 55 -8.71 -4.16 -15.89
C ALA A 55 -9.64 -2.95 -15.73
N LYS A 56 -10.26 -2.74 -14.59
CA LYS A 56 -11.29 -1.71 -14.41
C LYS A 56 -10.95 -0.58 -13.43
N GLY A 57 -9.96 -0.72 -12.57
CA GLY A 57 -9.46 0.34 -11.67
C GLY A 57 -10.52 1.11 -10.87
N GLN A 58 -11.69 0.49 -10.66
CA GLN A 58 -12.84 1.12 -10.01
C GLN A 58 -12.60 1.24 -8.51
N TYR A 59 -12.87 2.39 -7.93
CA TYR A 59 -12.78 2.61 -6.49
C TYR A 59 -13.80 3.65 -6.02
N PHE A 60 -14.24 3.52 -4.76
CA PHE A 60 -15.13 4.45 -4.08
C PHE A 60 -14.64 4.70 -2.67
N TYR A 61 -14.67 5.96 -2.25
CA TYR A 61 -14.48 6.34 -0.85
C TYR A 61 -15.84 6.37 -0.16
N VAL A 62 -15.95 5.70 1.00
CA VAL A 62 -17.18 5.60 1.78
C VAL A 62 -16.90 5.81 3.27
N LYS A 63 -17.88 6.32 4.01
CA LYS A 63 -17.75 6.61 5.44
C LYS A 63 -18.49 5.62 6.35
N SER A 64 -19.33 4.77 5.76
CA SER A 64 -20.09 3.78 6.51
C SER A 64 -20.44 2.59 5.63
N PHE A 65 -20.91 1.51 6.26
CA PHE A 65 -21.41 0.33 5.56
C PHE A 65 -22.64 0.65 4.68
N GLU A 66 -23.53 1.55 5.13
CA GLU A 66 -24.71 1.97 4.36
C GLU A 66 -24.31 2.68 3.07
N GLN A 67 -23.25 3.48 3.09
CA GLN A 67 -22.70 4.07 1.87
C GLN A 67 -22.02 3.00 1.00
N ALA A 68 -21.33 2.03 1.60
CA ALA A 68 -20.70 0.95 0.87
C ALA A 68 -21.73 0.13 0.08
N LEU A 69 -22.90 -0.16 0.65
CA LEU A 69 -23.99 -0.88 -0.03
C LEU A 69 -24.45 -0.22 -1.32
N GLN A 70 -24.33 1.12 -1.45
CA GLN A 70 -24.71 1.84 -2.67
C GLN A 70 -23.74 1.59 -3.85
N HIS A 71 -22.55 1.06 -3.55
CA HIS A 71 -21.48 0.88 -4.53
C HIS A 71 -21.05 -0.57 -4.72
N ILE A 72 -21.28 -1.45 -3.75
CA ILE A 72 -20.81 -2.84 -3.79
C ILE A 72 -21.34 -3.58 -5.03
N ASP A 73 -22.60 -3.38 -5.39
CA ASP A 73 -23.21 -4.02 -6.54
C ASP A 73 -22.67 -3.53 -7.92
N GLN A 74 -21.76 -2.56 -7.89
CA GLN A 74 -21.06 -2.10 -9.10
C GLN A 74 -19.80 -2.93 -9.39
N PHE A 75 -19.34 -3.75 -8.45
CA PHE A 75 -18.25 -4.71 -8.63
C PHE A 75 -18.82 -6.04 -9.14
N GLU A 76 -18.03 -6.81 -9.92
CA GLU A 76 -18.53 -8.01 -10.60
C GLU A 76 -18.66 -9.22 -9.67
N GLU A 77 -17.60 -9.61 -8.99
CA GLU A 77 -17.53 -10.82 -8.16
C GLU A 77 -16.96 -10.51 -6.77
N GLU A 78 -15.87 -9.75 -6.72
CA GLU A 78 -15.15 -9.46 -5.52
C GLU A 78 -14.90 -7.96 -5.35
N VAL A 79 -14.89 -7.50 -4.11
CA VAL A 79 -14.51 -6.15 -3.70
C VAL A 79 -13.46 -6.21 -2.61
N THR A 80 -12.42 -5.40 -2.75
CA THR A 80 -11.50 -5.13 -1.64
C THR A 80 -12.05 -3.98 -0.81
N VAL A 81 -12.22 -4.20 0.48
CA VAL A 81 -12.53 -3.16 1.46
C VAL A 81 -11.27 -2.87 2.27
N SER A 82 -10.90 -1.62 2.39
CA SER A 82 -9.76 -1.20 3.22
C SER A 82 -10.05 0.08 3.98
N VAL A 83 -9.44 0.24 5.15
CA VAL A 83 -9.37 1.56 5.81
C VAL A 83 -8.58 2.50 4.91
N SER A 84 -9.10 3.72 4.69
CA SER A 84 -8.46 4.70 3.82
C SER A 84 -7.20 5.28 4.44
N MET A 85 -6.15 5.40 3.64
CA MET A 85 -4.95 6.14 4.05
C MET A 85 -5.22 7.64 4.23
N ASN A 86 -6.25 8.17 3.58
CA ASN A 86 -6.66 9.58 3.70
C ASN A 86 -7.09 9.97 5.12
N TYR A 87 -7.49 9.00 5.94
CA TYR A 87 -7.78 9.22 7.35
C TYR A 87 -6.60 9.85 8.11
N TYR A 88 -5.38 9.56 7.67
CA TYR A 88 -4.14 10.07 8.25
C TYR A 88 -3.40 11.04 7.31
N LYS A 89 -4.10 11.67 6.36
CA LYS A 89 -3.47 12.51 5.31
C LYS A 89 -2.56 13.61 5.86
N ASP A 90 -2.97 14.27 6.95
CA ASP A 90 -2.22 15.37 7.57
C ASP A 90 -0.92 14.91 8.25
N CYS A 91 -0.72 13.59 8.40
CA CYS A 91 0.48 12.98 8.97
C CYS A 91 1.39 12.35 7.91
N ILE A 92 1.05 12.43 6.63
CA ILE A 92 1.86 11.85 5.55
C ILE A 92 3.14 12.68 5.37
N VAL A 93 4.29 12.00 5.48
CA VAL A 93 5.62 12.57 5.25
C VAL A 93 6.11 12.25 3.87
N LEU A 94 5.82 11.03 3.38
CA LEU A 94 6.29 10.53 2.09
C LEU A 94 5.36 9.42 1.59
N LEU A 95 5.11 9.40 0.29
CA LEU A 95 4.36 8.36 -0.41
C LEU A 95 5.11 7.98 -1.68
N GLY A 96 5.24 6.69 -1.97
CA GLY A 96 5.93 6.27 -3.20
C GLY A 96 6.04 4.78 -3.40
N ASP A 97 6.85 4.44 -4.38
CA ASP A 97 7.23 3.09 -4.76
C ASP A 97 8.73 2.89 -4.52
N ILE A 98 9.10 1.70 -4.06
CA ILE A 98 10.49 1.25 -3.94
C ILE A 98 10.63 -0.17 -4.47
N VAL A 99 11.74 -0.44 -5.16
CA VAL A 99 12.19 -1.78 -5.48
C VAL A 99 13.69 -1.89 -5.25
N VAL A 100 14.11 -2.93 -4.56
CA VAL A 100 15.54 -3.29 -4.44
C VAL A 100 15.82 -4.45 -5.39
N LYS A 101 16.66 -4.19 -6.37
CA LYS A 101 17.12 -5.20 -7.34
C LYS A 101 18.42 -5.81 -6.86
N ARG A 102 18.49 -7.13 -6.92
CA ARG A 102 19.73 -7.88 -6.64
C ARG A 102 20.19 -8.54 -7.92
N ASP A 103 21.41 -8.22 -8.35
CA ASP A 103 22.10 -8.85 -9.48
C ASP A 103 23.46 -9.34 -9.01
N GLY A 104 23.55 -10.67 -8.83
CA GLY A 104 24.74 -11.27 -8.25
C GLY A 104 25.03 -10.74 -6.84
N THR A 105 26.13 -10.03 -6.68
CA THR A 105 26.57 -9.43 -5.42
C THR A 105 26.18 -7.95 -5.29
N SER A 106 25.63 -7.35 -6.33
CA SER A 106 25.28 -5.93 -6.35
C SER A 106 23.81 -5.72 -6.04
N GLU A 107 23.53 -4.71 -5.24
CA GLU A 107 22.17 -4.30 -4.89
C GLU A 107 21.94 -2.85 -5.30
N TYR A 108 20.86 -2.62 -6.03
CA TYR A 108 20.45 -1.32 -6.53
C TYR A 108 19.03 -1.02 -6.07
N VAL A 109 18.77 0.24 -5.79
CA VAL A 109 17.45 0.74 -5.40
C VAL A 109 16.91 1.64 -6.48
N ASP A 110 15.70 1.34 -6.92
CA ASP A 110 14.85 2.31 -7.62
C ASP A 110 13.80 2.80 -6.63
N ILE A 111 13.76 4.11 -6.40
CA ILE A 111 12.77 4.74 -5.53
C ILE A 111 12.18 5.98 -6.21
N THR A 112 10.85 6.05 -6.21
CA THR A 112 10.10 7.23 -6.65
C THR A 112 9.13 7.60 -5.54
N ALA A 113 9.29 8.78 -4.93
CA ALA A 113 8.45 9.18 -3.80
C ALA A 113 8.20 10.70 -3.77
N ARG A 114 7.08 11.09 -3.15
CA ARG A 114 6.55 12.45 -3.03
C ARG A 114 6.26 12.77 -1.58
N ASP A 115 6.31 14.06 -1.22
CA ASP A 115 6.10 14.54 0.16
C ASP A 115 4.93 15.52 0.30
N ASP A 116 4.15 15.72 -0.73
CA ASP A 116 3.10 16.73 -0.72
C ASP A 116 1.71 16.16 -0.44
N GLU A 117 0.82 17.03 0.06
CA GLU A 117 -0.59 16.73 0.30
C GLU A 117 -1.33 16.31 -0.98
N GLU A 118 -0.84 16.73 -2.15
CA GLU A 118 -1.35 16.35 -3.47
C GLU A 118 -0.97 14.92 -3.86
N ALA A 119 -0.02 14.29 -3.17
CA ALA A 119 0.34 12.88 -3.36
C ALA A 119 -0.88 11.94 -3.21
N ASN A 120 -1.88 12.34 -2.44
CA ASN A 120 -3.16 11.65 -2.33
C ASN A 120 -3.96 11.59 -3.63
N HIS A 121 -3.70 12.49 -4.55
CA HIS A 121 -4.37 12.53 -5.85
C HIS A 121 -3.36 12.13 -6.91
N ARG A 122 -2.69 11.03 -6.87
CA ARG A 122 -1.82 10.46 -7.94
C ARG A 122 -1.76 11.34 -9.20
N ASN A 123 -1.64 12.68 -8.99
CA ASN A 123 -1.51 13.63 -10.07
C ASN A 123 -0.12 13.42 -10.67
N ILE A 124 -0.12 12.71 -11.76
CA ILE A 124 1.00 12.27 -12.58
C ILE A 124 1.90 13.44 -13.01
N TYR A 125 1.51 14.68 -12.69
CA TYR A 125 2.09 15.91 -13.20
C TYR A 125 3.02 16.63 -12.23
N THR A 126 3.11 16.23 -10.96
CA THR A 126 4.09 16.82 -10.03
C THR A 126 5.38 16.02 -10.04
N GLU A 127 6.53 16.70 -10.12
CA GLU A 127 7.83 16.05 -10.06
C GLU A 127 7.98 15.36 -8.69
N PRO A 128 8.44 14.09 -8.64
CA PRO A 128 8.70 13.40 -7.39
C PRO A 128 9.84 14.08 -6.63
N LYS A 129 9.74 14.17 -5.31
CA LYS A 129 10.83 14.64 -4.45
C LYS A 129 12.06 13.76 -4.54
N TYR A 130 11.82 12.46 -4.63
CA TYR A 130 12.85 11.44 -4.83
C TYR A 130 12.51 10.66 -6.10
N ASN A 131 13.44 10.65 -7.04
CA ASN A 131 13.42 9.82 -8.25
C ASN A 131 14.86 9.35 -8.46
N MET A 132 15.20 8.20 -7.91
CA MET A 132 16.58 7.76 -7.79
C MET A 132 16.75 6.32 -8.23
N HIS A 133 17.79 6.09 -9.01
CA HIS A 133 18.41 4.79 -9.23
C HIS A 133 19.80 4.85 -8.60
N ALA A 134 20.07 4.06 -7.58
CA ALA A 134 21.28 4.20 -6.79
C ALA A 134 21.75 2.87 -6.21
N SER A 135 23.08 2.73 -6.00
CA SER A 135 23.62 1.64 -5.18
C SER A 135 23.20 1.80 -3.73
N LEU A 136 22.94 0.69 -3.02
CA LEU A 136 22.66 0.71 -1.59
C LEU A 136 23.78 1.32 -0.73
N GLU A 137 24.99 1.46 -1.27
CA GLU A 137 26.12 2.08 -0.60
C GLU A 137 26.02 3.62 -0.55
N GLU A 138 25.07 4.22 -1.29
CA GLU A 138 24.95 5.68 -1.34
C GLU A 138 24.27 6.26 -0.09
N ASP A 139 24.99 7.04 0.69
CA ASP A 139 24.50 7.69 1.93
C ASP A 139 23.20 8.48 1.75
N LYS A 140 22.96 9.04 0.56
CA LYS A 140 21.76 9.83 0.29
C LYS A 140 20.46 9.02 0.44
N LEU A 141 20.48 7.69 0.18
CA LEU A 141 19.32 6.82 0.36
C LEU A 141 18.91 6.74 1.83
N TRP A 142 19.89 6.65 2.74
CA TRP A 142 19.66 6.49 4.17
C TRP A 142 19.11 7.74 4.86
N ARG A 143 19.08 8.87 4.14
CA ARG A 143 18.46 10.14 4.59
C ARG A 143 16.99 10.25 4.18
N ILE A 144 16.49 9.35 3.33
CA ILE A 144 15.09 9.34 2.93
C ILE A 144 14.23 8.87 4.11
N PRO A 145 13.16 9.60 4.49
CA PRO A 145 12.27 9.18 5.58
C PRO A 145 11.74 7.75 5.34
N GLY A 146 11.82 6.90 6.38
CA GLY A 146 11.33 5.52 6.33
C GLY A 146 12.23 4.52 5.58
N PHE A 147 13.29 4.97 4.88
CA PHE A 147 14.14 4.09 4.06
C PHE A 147 14.73 2.92 4.86
N SER A 148 15.33 3.17 6.03
CA SER A 148 15.88 2.12 6.89
C SER A 148 14.85 1.05 7.26
N LYS A 149 13.59 1.45 7.46
CA LYS A 149 12.49 0.54 7.77
C LYS A 149 12.09 -0.30 6.55
N LEU A 150 11.98 0.34 5.38
CA LEU A 150 11.72 -0.35 4.12
C LEU A 150 12.80 -1.38 3.82
N MET A 151 14.08 -1.01 3.99
CA MET A 151 15.20 -1.93 3.82
C MET A 151 15.16 -3.10 4.79
N ARG A 152 14.74 -2.86 6.04
CA ARG A 152 14.52 -3.94 7.01
C ARG A 152 13.44 -4.91 6.50
N TYR A 153 12.27 -4.42 6.07
CA TYR A 153 11.21 -5.26 5.51
C TYR A 153 11.70 -6.08 4.32
N ILE A 154 12.41 -5.43 3.39
CA ILE A 154 12.92 -6.09 2.18
C ILE A 154 13.93 -7.18 2.54
N SER A 155 14.84 -6.91 3.48
CA SER A 155 15.86 -7.86 3.90
C SER A 155 15.30 -9.04 4.70
N GLU A 156 14.44 -8.78 5.71
CA GLU A 156 13.86 -9.79 6.58
C GLU A 156 12.95 -10.77 5.82
N HIS A 157 12.28 -10.31 4.77
CA HIS A 157 11.33 -11.11 3.98
C HIS A 157 11.81 -11.45 2.57
N GLU A 158 13.08 -11.16 2.26
CA GLU A 158 13.69 -11.43 0.93
C GLU A 158 12.88 -10.84 -0.24
N LEU A 159 12.35 -9.61 -0.06
CA LEU A 159 11.50 -8.92 -1.03
C LEU A 159 12.30 -8.26 -2.17
N TYR A 160 13.40 -8.86 -2.57
CA TYR A 160 14.18 -8.39 -3.71
C TYR A 160 13.42 -8.60 -5.02
N ASN A 161 13.49 -7.61 -5.90
CA ASN A 161 12.74 -7.53 -7.15
C ASN A 161 11.20 -7.46 -6.96
N VAL A 162 10.74 -7.08 -5.77
CA VAL A 162 9.35 -6.77 -5.47
C VAL A 162 9.21 -5.26 -5.35
N ILE A 163 8.25 -4.70 -6.06
CA ILE A 163 7.87 -3.29 -5.93
C ILE A 163 6.96 -3.17 -4.70
N LEU A 164 7.33 -2.33 -3.75
CA LEU A 164 6.51 -1.98 -2.61
C LEU A 164 5.97 -0.56 -2.78
N GLU A 165 4.66 -0.41 -2.85
CA GLU A 165 3.99 0.88 -2.67
C GLU A 165 3.88 1.14 -1.17
N PHE A 166 4.37 2.30 -0.73
CA PHE A 166 4.50 2.61 0.70
C PHE A 166 4.08 4.03 1.03
N VAL A 167 3.72 4.23 2.30
CA VAL A 167 3.53 5.56 2.90
C VAL A 167 4.33 5.65 4.19
N VAL A 168 4.97 6.79 4.41
CA VAL A 168 5.64 7.16 5.66
C VAL A 168 4.81 8.22 6.36
N TYR A 169 4.53 8.01 7.63
CA TYR A 169 3.81 8.94 8.49
C TYR A 169 4.74 9.53 9.55
N ASP A 170 4.44 10.70 10.07
CA ASP A 170 5.12 11.28 11.25
C ASP A 170 4.69 10.62 12.57
N CYS A 171 3.60 9.87 12.56
CA CYS A 171 3.04 9.13 13.68
C CYS A 171 2.95 7.62 13.39
N LYS A 172 2.61 6.83 14.41
CA LYS A 172 2.44 5.38 14.28
C LYS A 172 1.01 5.03 13.89
N VAL A 173 0.84 4.37 12.75
CA VAL A 173 -0.46 3.99 12.19
C VAL A 173 -0.43 2.54 11.67
N GLY A 174 -1.57 2.05 11.22
CA GLY A 174 -1.69 0.68 10.71
C GLY A 174 -1.80 -0.37 11.80
N VAL A 175 -1.84 -1.64 11.39
CA VAL A 175 -2.08 -2.78 12.31
C VAL A 175 -0.94 -3.00 13.31
N ASN A 176 0.30 -2.81 12.89
CA ASN A 176 1.50 -2.96 13.73
C ASN A 176 1.95 -1.64 14.36
N LYS A 177 1.22 -0.55 14.16
CA LYS A 177 1.48 0.78 14.72
C LYS A 177 2.90 1.26 14.48
N GLU A 178 3.34 1.23 13.24
CA GLU A 178 4.63 1.75 12.80
C GLU A 178 4.43 3.02 11.95
N ASN A 179 5.50 3.72 11.66
CA ASN A 179 5.45 4.93 10.84
C ASN A 179 5.59 4.67 9.33
N VAL A 180 5.91 3.45 8.92
CA VAL A 180 5.93 3.00 7.53
C VAL A 180 4.82 1.98 7.32
N VAL A 181 3.99 2.21 6.32
CA VAL A 181 2.85 1.35 5.94
C VAL A 181 3.04 0.88 4.52
N ILE A 182 2.87 -0.40 4.28
CA ILE A 182 2.86 -0.98 2.93
C ILE A 182 1.42 -1.00 2.43
N ILE A 183 1.21 -0.40 1.28
CA ILE A 183 -0.10 -0.29 0.63
C ILE A 183 -0.33 -1.45 -0.34
N GLU A 184 0.71 -1.76 -1.14
CA GLU A 184 0.66 -2.82 -2.12
C GLU A 184 2.07 -3.40 -2.33
N ALA A 185 2.15 -4.70 -2.62
CA ALA A 185 3.34 -5.37 -3.09
C ALA A 185 3.05 -6.00 -4.45
N ARG A 186 3.99 -5.90 -5.41
CA ARG A 186 3.81 -6.47 -6.75
C ARG A 186 5.15 -6.93 -7.31
N THR A 187 5.17 -8.07 -7.98
CA THR A 187 6.31 -8.49 -8.77
C THR A 187 6.28 -7.79 -10.13
N GLY A 188 7.45 -7.31 -10.55
CA GLY A 188 7.60 -6.59 -11.80
C GLY A 188 7.22 -7.42 -13.03
N TYR A 189 6.92 -6.73 -14.08
CA TYR A 189 6.48 -7.20 -15.39
C TYR A 189 7.48 -8.11 -16.06
#